data_b76fe7e4e9f53ab6ef04b0c0d100a97e
#
_entry.id   b76fe7e4e9f53ab6ef04b0c0d100a97e
#
_cell.length_a   1.000
_cell.length_b   1.000
_cell.length_c   1.000
_cell.angle_alpha   90.00
_cell.angle_beta   90.00
_cell.angle_gamma   90.00
#
_symmetry.space_group_name_H-M   'P 1'
#
loop_
_entity.id
_entity.type
_entity.pdbx_description
1 polymer ?
#
loop_
_entity_poly.entity_id
_entity_poly.type
_entity_poly.pdbx_seq_one_letter_code
_entity_poly.pdbx_strand_id
1 'polypeptide(L)'
;MKKLLCRVLWMSVLAVAAVQFAAAAPASNIAKPKAPAIPEMPRFRFENFTTANGLPNNHVFAVLVDGNRIWVGTENGLALYENHAWKVFTTADGLAHRAVLSLALYKRTGDVWAGTMGGLSRISAGRIDSYTQLNSGLSNDVVYGVSVEGENVWVATAAGACRLDLHTGQWSLYNERNTPMFEIWAYGVSATPTKVYFAVWGSGVLEYDQKTGRWDRYDDPDGENEVVVMKDQGLIHEIVSSVSYVDNILWASTYFGNSRYDGRYWHNFLKKDSGLPSNFTNQVKGVDGKRAWFSTDKGLAYYDGVNWAVYTPSLKDGKPEMTVRDAQGKVTPVAVSSAPA
;
A
#
# COMPACT_ATOMS: atom_id res chain seq x y z
N MET A 1 42.61 55.99 5.06
CA MET A 1 43.42 56.76 4.16
C MET A 1 43.27 56.21 2.74
N LYS A 2 42.91 57.14 1.82
CA LYS A 2 43.10 57.15 0.37
C LYS A 2 42.68 55.91 -0.42
N LYS A 3 41.50 55.96 -1.13
CA LYS A 3 41.28 56.41 -2.53
C LYS A 3 42.07 55.57 -3.56
N LEU A 4 41.37 54.89 -4.48
CA LEU A 4 41.32 55.39 -5.87
C LEU A 4 40.25 54.63 -6.68
N LEU A 5 39.37 55.42 -7.32
CA LEU A 5 38.51 55.06 -8.44
C LEU A 5 39.35 54.72 -9.69
N CYS A 6 38.89 53.82 -10.53
CA CYS A 6 39.12 53.94 -11.96
C CYS A 6 37.87 53.54 -12.76
N ARG A 7 37.27 54.54 -13.43
CA ARG A 7 36.26 54.42 -14.45
C ARG A 7 36.93 54.07 -15.78
N VAL A 8 36.36 53.14 -16.54
CA VAL A 8 36.50 53.17 -17.98
C VAL A 8 35.14 52.90 -18.65
N LEU A 9 34.70 53.89 -19.34
CA LEU A 9 33.55 53.95 -20.24
C LEU A 9 34.06 53.59 -21.67
N TRP A 10 33.35 52.73 -22.41
CA TRP A 10 33.42 52.72 -23.89
C TRP A 10 32.14 52.07 -24.43
N MET A 11 31.29 52.83 -24.92
CA MET A 11 30.80 53.15 -26.25
C MET A 11 30.20 52.01 -27.05
N SER A 12 28.91 52.17 -27.23
CA SER A 12 27.95 51.49 -28.10
C SER A 12 28.35 51.53 -29.58
N VAL A 13 28.19 50.40 -30.27
CA VAL A 13 28.02 50.34 -31.73
C VAL A 13 26.69 49.63 -32.01
N LEU A 14 25.69 50.39 -32.49
CA LEU A 14 24.49 49.90 -33.11
C LEU A 14 24.82 49.35 -34.51
N ALA A 15 24.67 48.02 -34.67
CA ALA A 15 24.57 47.41 -35.99
C ALA A 15 23.09 47.10 -36.27
N VAL A 16 22.44 47.89 -37.09
CA VAL A 16 21.10 47.60 -37.60
C VAL A 16 21.25 46.56 -38.71
N ALA A 17 20.91 45.32 -38.40
CA ALA A 17 20.74 44.28 -39.40
C ALA A 17 19.29 44.30 -39.92
N ALA A 18 19.12 44.68 -41.18
CA ALA A 18 17.83 44.57 -41.86
C ALA A 18 17.47 43.09 -42.06
N VAL A 19 16.47 42.62 -41.33
CA VAL A 19 15.89 41.26 -41.53
C VAL A 19 14.92 41.36 -42.71
N GLN A 20 15.28 40.78 -43.85
CA GLN A 20 14.36 40.56 -44.96
C GLN A 20 13.35 39.46 -44.54
N PHE A 21 12.07 39.82 -44.52
CA PHE A 21 11.01 38.85 -44.40
C PHE A 21 10.93 37.99 -45.67
N ALA A 22 11.40 36.74 -45.58
CA ALA A 22 11.08 35.75 -46.59
C ALA A 22 9.61 35.33 -46.38
N ALA A 23 8.82 35.40 -47.44
CA ALA A 23 7.43 34.97 -47.44
C ALA A 23 7.34 33.50 -46.98
N ALA A 24 6.54 33.24 -45.96
CA ALA A 24 6.31 31.92 -45.46
C ALA A 24 5.63 31.06 -46.54
N ALA A 25 6.24 29.91 -46.83
CA ALA A 25 5.61 28.87 -47.63
C ALA A 25 4.29 28.40 -46.95
N PRO A 26 3.27 27.97 -47.70
CA PRO A 26 2.01 27.55 -47.13
C PRO A 26 2.26 26.37 -46.17
N ALA A 27 1.71 26.48 -44.95
CA ALA A 27 1.83 25.45 -43.93
C ALA A 27 1.34 24.11 -44.50
N SER A 28 2.24 23.15 -44.61
CA SER A 28 1.89 21.77 -44.88
C SER A 28 0.91 21.29 -43.81
N ASN A 29 -0.22 20.68 -44.21
CA ASN A 29 -1.16 20.00 -43.32
C ASN A 29 -0.47 18.82 -42.67
N ILE A 30 0.37 19.06 -41.68
CA ILE A 30 0.85 18.01 -40.79
C ILE A 30 -0.36 17.65 -39.93
N ALA A 31 -0.98 16.53 -40.24
CA ALA A 31 -2.02 15.96 -39.39
C ALA A 31 -1.48 15.91 -37.96
N LYS A 32 -2.19 16.57 -37.01
CA LYS A 32 -1.83 16.49 -35.59
C LYS A 32 -1.70 15.02 -35.25
N PRO A 33 -0.58 14.58 -34.65
CA PRO A 33 -0.45 13.20 -34.20
C PRO A 33 -1.67 12.87 -33.35
N LYS A 34 -2.39 11.80 -33.74
CA LYS A 34 -3.53 11.30 -33.00
C LYS A 34 -3.03 11.03 -31.59
N ALA A 35 -3.61 11.70 -30.59
CA ALA A 35 -3.26 11.44 -29.21
C ALA A 35 -3.31 9.91 -28.98
N PRO A 36 -2.31 9.32 -28.33
CA PRO A 36 -2.32 7.89 -28.05
C PRO A 36 -3.67 7.56 -27.38
N ALA A 37 -4.33 6.50 -27.87
CA ALA A 37 -5.58 6.08 -27.29
C ALA A 37 -5.31 5.80 -25.81
N ILE A 38 -6.04 6.47 -24.91
CA ILE A 38 -5.97 6.17 -23.48
C ILE A 38 -6.40 4.73 -23.33
N PRO A 39 -5.58 3.83 -22.74
CA PRO A 39 -5.97 2.45 -22.54
C PRO A 39 -7.31 2.41 -21.79
N GLU A 40 -8.25 1.62 -22.27
CA GLU A 40 -9.48 1.42 -21.51
C GLU A 40 -9.12 0.80 -20.15
N MET A 41 -9.57 1.45 -19.08
CA MET A 41 -9.42 0.91 -17.74
C MET A 41 -10.10 -0.47 -17.64
N PRO A 42 -9.45 -1.46 -17.01
CA PRO A 42 -10.05 -2.78 -16.87
C PRO A 42 -11.39 -2.68 -16.12
N ARG A 43 -12.43 -3.26 -16.69
CA ARG A 43 -13.75 -3.34 -16.07
C ARG A 43 -13.78 -4.57 -15.18
N PHE A 44 -13.70 -4.38 -13.89
CA PHE A 44 -13.82 -5.45 -12.92
C PHE A 44 -15.29 -5.86 -12.73
N ARG A 45 -15.52 -7.14 -12.45
CA ARG A 45 -16.79 -7.66 -11.94
C ARG A 45 -16.67 -7.77 -10.43
N PHE A 46 -17.76 -7.46 -9.74
CA PHE A 46 -17.81 -7.52 -8.29
C PHE A 46 -18.83 -8.57 -7.87
N GLU A 47 -18.45 -9.38 -6.89
CA GLU A 47 -19.32 -10.28 -6.17
C GLU A 47 -19.36 -9.83 -4.71
N ASN A 48 -20.56 -9.74 -4.15
CA ASN A 48 -20.77 -9.26 -2.79
C ASN A 48 -21.02 -10.42 -1.83
N PHE A 49 -20.16 -10.54 -0.83
CA PHE A 49 -20.29 -11.51 0.26
C PHE A 49 -20.61 -10.77 1.55
N THR A 50 -21.53 -11.30 2.32
CA THR A 50 -21.97 -10.77 3.60
C THR A 50 -22.19 -11.89 4.60
N THR A 51 -22.59 -11.55 5.82
CA THR A 51 -23.01 -12.55 6.82
C THR A 51 -24.18 -13.39 6.35
N ALA A 52 -25.04 -12.89 5.46
CA ALA A 52 -26.11 -13.66 4.84
C ALA A 52 -25.62 -14.77 3.88
N ASN A 53 -24.37 -14.67 3.41
CA ASN A 53 -23.73 -15.65 2.53
C ASN A 53 -22.67 -16.49 3.26
N GLY A 54 -22.56 -16.39 4.58
CA GLY A 54 -21.66 -17.20 5.38
C GLY A 54 -20.37 -16.54 5.87
N LEU A 55 -20.14 -15.24 5.58
CA LEU A 55 -19.07 -14.50 6.27
C LEU A 55 -19.36 -14.41 7.77
N PRO A 56 -18.36 -14.56 8.65
CA PRO A 56 -18.57 -14.46 10.09
C PRO A 56 -18.88 -13.03 10.57
N ASN A 57 -18.46 -12.02 9.81
CA ASN A 57 -18.74 -10.61 10.07
C ASN A 57 -18.56 -9.79 8.79
N ASN A 58 -19.35 -8.71 8.62
CA ASN A 58 -19.25 -7.79 7.48
C ASN A 58 -18.07 -6.81 7.60
N HIS A 59 -17.48 -6.67 8.78
CA HIS A 59 -16.27 -5.86 8.96
C HIS A 59 -15.04 -6.70 8.63
N VAL A 60 -14.53 -6.50 7.41
CA VAL A 60 -13.37 -7.23 6.86
C VAL A 60 -12.12 -6.39 7.00
N PHE A 61 -11.07 -6.95 7.59
CA PHE A 61 -9.77 -6.30 7.75
C PHE A 61 -8.74 -6.78 6.72
N ALA A 62 -8.78 -8.06 6.34
CA ALA A 62 -7.79 -8.64 5.46
C ALA A 62 -8.41 -9.64 4.48
N VAL A 63 -7.83 -9.67 3.27
CA VAL A 63 -8.16 -10.67 2.24
C VAL A 63 -6.87 -11.25 1.69
N LEU A 64 -6.81 -12.56 1.56
CA LEU A 64 -5.70 -13.30 0.96
C LEU A 64 -6.25 -14.26 -0.09
N VAL A 65 -5.76 -14.16 -1.32
CA VAL A 65 -6.13 -15.04 -2.42
C VAL A 65 -5.00 -16.07 -2.63
N ASP A 66 -5.37 -17.34 -2.66
CA ASP A 66 -4.47 -18.46 -2.90
C ASP A 66 -5.10 -19.44 -3.91
N GLY A 67 -4.85 -19.20 -5.18
CA GLY A 67 -5.51 -19.90 -6.28
C GLY A 67 -7.02 -19.69 -6.25
N ASN A 68 -7.80 -20.76 -6.04
CA ASN A 68 -9.25 -20.74 -5.93
C ASN A 68 -9.75 -20.54 -4.48
N ARG A 69 -8.84 -20.38 -3.53
CA ARG A 69 -9.15 -20.15 -2.11
C ARG A 69 -9.10 -18.67 -1.80
N ILE A 70 -10.10 -18.17 -1.08
CA ILE A 70 -10.12 -16.80 -0.58
C ILE A 70 -10.21 -16.87 0.94
N TRP A 71 -9.17 -16.38 1.61
CA TRP A 71 -9.14 -16.24 3.04
C TRP A 71 -9.54 -14.82 3.43
N VAL A 72 -10.43 -14.68 4.39
CA VAL A 72 -10.98 -13.40 4.83
C VAL A 72 -10.84 -13.26 6.34
N GLY A 73 -10.04 -12.29 6.76
CA GLY A 73 -9.91 -11.89 8.16
C GLY A 73 -10.98 -10.86 8.51
N THR A 74 -11.79 -11.15 9.51
CA THR A 74 -12.89 -10.28 9.94
C THR A 74 -12.78 -9.89 11.41
N GLU A 75 -13.67 -9.04 11.87
CA GLU A 75 -13.80 -8.69 13.29
C GLU A 75 -14.22 -9.88 14.16
N ASN A 76 -14.81 -10.92 13.58
CA ASN A 76 -15.34 -12.05 14.32
C ASN A 76 -14.99 -13.41 13.72
N GLY A 77 -13.72 -13.63 13.42
CA GLY A 77 -13.17 -14.89 12.94
C GLY A 77 -12.45 -14.77 11.61
N LEU A 78 -11.82 -15.87 11.23
CA LEU A 78 -11.20 -16.12 9.94
C LEU A 78 -12.13 -17.00 9.10
N ALA A 79 -12.36 -16.61 7.85
CA ALA A 79 -13.15 -17.42 6.93
C ALA A 79 -12.30 -17.87 5.72
N LEU A 80 -12.55 -19.08 5.26
CA LEU A 80 -12.04 -19.65 4.01
C LEU A 80 -13.21 -19.89 3.05
N TYR A 81 -13.18 -19.25 1.89
CA TYR A 81 -14.08 -19.57 0.78
C TYR A 81 -13.39 -20.50 -0.20
N GLU A 82 -13.93 -21.65 -0.41
CA GLU A 82 -13.42 -22.67 -1.32
C GLU A 82 -14.58 -23.52 -1.82
N ASN A 83 -14.62 -23.88 -3.11
CA ASN A 83 -15.66 -24.72 -3.72
C ASN A 83 -17.10 -24.20 -3.46
N HIS A 84 -17.29 -22.88 -3.54
CA HIS A 84 -18.56 -22.20 -3.27
C HIS A 84 -19.12 -22.37 -1.83
N ALA A 85 -18.25 -22.66 -0.87
CA ALA A 85 -18.63 -22.82 0.53
C ALA A 85 -17.68 -22.07 1.44
N TRP A 86 -18.20 -21.59 2.57
CA TRP A 86 -17.43 -20.97 3.63
C TRP A 86 -17.09 -21.97 4.73
N LYS A 87 -15.84 -21.94 5.18
CA LYS A 87 -15.39 -22.55 6.43
C LYS A 87 -14.93 -21.44 7.35
N VAL A 88 -15.50 -21.38 8.55
CA VAL A 88 -15.18 -20.35 9.55
C VAL A 88 -14.31 -20.96 10.64
N PHE A 89 -13.29 -20.21 11.07
CA PHE A 89 -12.41 -20.53 12.18
C PHE A 89 -12.55 -19.45 13.25
N THR A 90 -12.67 -19.88 14.49
CA THR A 90 -12.90 -19.05 15.68
C THR A 90 -11.85 -19.32 16.76
N THR A 91 -11.98 -18.65 17.90
CA THR A 91 -11.14 -18.93 19.07
C THR A 91 -11.39 -20.34 19.64
N ALA A 92 -12.57 -20.92 19.41
CA ALA A 92 -12.85 -22.31 19.78
C ALA A 92 -12.05 -23.31 18.94
N ASP A 93 -11.65 -22.94 17.73
CA ASP A 93 -10.80 -23.74 16.85
C ASP A 93 -9.30 -23.50 17.10
N GLY A 94 -8.95 -22.57 17.99
CA GLY A 94 -7.58 -22.27 18.38
C GLY A 94 -7.04 -20.94 17.84
N LEU A 95 -7.85 -20.08 17.19
CA LEU A 95 -7.40 -18.72 16.85
C LEU A 95 -7.01 -17.94 18.10
N ALA A 96 -5.91 -17.21 18.04
CA ALA A 96 -5.43 -16.41 19.14
C ALA A 96 -6.45 -15.33 19.58
N HIS A 97 -7.20 -14.78 18.62
CA HIS A 97 -8.26 -13.81 18.89
C HIS A 97 -9.29 -13.79 17.76
N ARG A 98 -10.53 -13.34 18.07
CA ARG A 98 -11.63 -13.25 17.08
C ARG A 98 -11.37 -12.24 15.96
N ALA A 99 -10.74 -11.08 16.25
CA ALA A 99 -10.43 -10.07 15.26
C ALA A 99 -9.13 -10.39 14.53
N VAL A 100 -9.23 -10.69 13.22
CA VAL A 100 -8.13 -11.09 12.35
C VAL A 100 -7.78 -9.93 11.44
N LEU A 101 -6.63 -9.28 11.69
CA LEU A 101 -6.22 -8.00 11.10
C LEU A 101 -5.40 -8.16 9.83
N SER A 102 -4.62 -9.22 9.71
CA SER A 102 -3.70 -9.45 8.58
C SER A 102 -3.54 -10.92 8.25
N LEU A 103 -3.20 -11.21 6.99
CA LEU A 103 -3.04 -12.55 6.47
C LEU A 103 -1.81 -12.66 5.59
N ALA A 104 -1.06 -13.76 5.70
CA ALA A 104 0.02 -14.10 4.81
C ALA A 104 0.04 -15.60 4.50
N LEU A 105 0.42 -15.93 3.26
CA LEU A 105 0.55 -17.30 2.80
C LEU A 105 2.01 -17.75 2.86
N TYR A 106 2.28 -18.87 3.50
CA TYR A 106 3.52 -19.59 3.36
C TYR A 106 3.43 -20.56 2.18
N LYS A 107 3.87 -20.08 1.01
CA LYS A 107 3.69 -20.77 -0.27
C LYS A 107 4.25 -22.19 -0.32
N ARG A 108 5.29 -22.49 0.48
CA ARG A 108 5.94 -23.81 0.46
C ARG A 108 5.06 -24.93 1.03
N THR A 109 4.27 -24.64 2.06
CA THR A 109 3.41 -25.64 2.73
C THR A 109 1.93 -25.37 2.53
N GLY A 110 1.55 -24.18 2.06
CA GLY A 110 0.16 -23.73 2.00
C GLY A 110 -0.41 -23.26 3.33
N ASP A 111 0.43 -23.09 4.36
CA ASP A 111 0.00 -22.59 5.65
C ASP A 111 -0.38 -21.12 5.55
N VAL A 112 -1.43 -20.73 6.28
CA VAL A 112 -1.84 -19.34 6.40
C VAL A 112 -1.47 -18.81 7.78
N TRP A 113 -0.83 -17.66 7.80
CA TRP A 113 -0.50 -16.91 9.00
C TRP A 113 -1.49 -15.77 9.16
N ALA A 114 -2.11 -15.69 10.34
CA ALA A 114 -3.14 -14.71 10.66
C ALA A 114 -2.71 -13.86 11.86
N GLY A 115 -2.46 -12.58 11.62
CA GLY A 115 -2.24 -11.59 12.68
C GLY A 115 -3.58 -11.17 13.28
N THR A 116 -3.66 -11.17 14.59
CA THR A 116 -4.90 -10.90 15.32
C THR A 116 -4.70 -9.83 16.42
N MET A 117 -5.79 -9.43 17.06
CA MET A 117 -5.75 -8.54 18.23
C MET A 117 -5.26 -9.23 19.53
N GLY A 118 -4.94 -10.52 19.49
CA GLY A 118 -4.53 -11.29 20.66
C GLY A 118 -3.47 -12.35 20.37
N GLY A 119 -2.67 -12.15 19.33
CA GLY A 119 -1.56 -13.02 18.95
C GLY A 119 -1.47 -13.27 17.46
N LEU A 120 -0.54 -14.12 17.09
CA LEU A 120 -0.33 -14.63 15.74
C LEU A 120 -0.81 -16.08 15.68
N SER A 121 -1.59 -16.44 14.67
CA SER A 121 -2.06 -17.82 14.47
C SER A 121 -1.52 -18.39 13.16
N ARG A 122 -1.09 -19.65 13.18
CA ARG A 122 -0.73 -20.44 12.01
C ARG A 122 -1.79 -21.48 11.75
N ILE A 123 -2.38 -21.45 10.57
CA ILE A 123 -3.36 -22.43 10.11
C ILE A 123 -2.65 -23.38 9.16
N SER A 124 -2.50 -24.63 9.56
CA SER A 124 -1.80 -25.68 8.83
C SER A 124 -2.64 -26.95 8.79
N ALA A 125 -3.06 -27.40 7.60
CA ALA A 125 -3.86 -28.61 7.43
C ALA A 125 -5.10 -28.69 8.33
N GLY A 126 -5.71 -27.53 8.65
CA GLY A 126 -6.90 -27.45 9.51
C GLY A 126 -6.60 -27.37 11.02
N ARG A 127 -5.35 -27.52 11.45
CA ARG A 127 -4.90 -27.26 12.82
C ARG A 127 -4.50 -25.80 12.95
N ILE A 128 -4.75 -25.21 14.12
CA ILE A 128 -4.34 -23.85 14.44
C ILE A 128 -3.36 -23.89 15.61
N ASP A 129 -2.17 -23.33 15.40
CA ASP A 129 -1.18 -23.07 16.44
C ASP A 129 -1.14 -21.56 16.68
N SER A 130 -1.22 -21.11 17.93
CA SER A 130 -1.26 -19.70 18.29
C SER A 130 -0.05 -19.29 19.13
N TYR A 131 0.51 -18.15 18.79
CA TYR A 131 1.70 -17.53 19.37
C TYR A 131 1.30 -16.22 20.04
N THR A 132 1.68 -16.07 21.32
CA THR A 132 1.44 -14.88 22.14
C THR A 132 2.73 -14.47 22.84
N GLN A 133 2.75 -13.30 23.45
CA GLN A 133 3.89 -12.87 24.28
C GLN A 133 4.21 -13.87 25.40
N LEU A 134 3.20 -14.59 25.90
CA LEU A 134 3.38 -15.53 27.02
C LEU A 134 3.99 -16.87 26.60
N ASN A 135 3.77 -17.32 25.36
CA ASN A 135 4.20 -18.65 24.90
C ASN A 135 5.21 -18.63 23.76
N SER A 136 5.63 -17.45 23.32
CA SER A 136 6.55 -17.29 22.19
C SER A 136 7.44 -16.06 22.36
N GLY A 137 8.24 -15.73 21.33
CA GLY A 137 9.02 -14.48 21.26
C GLY A 137 8.29 -13.34 20.56
N LEU A 138 6.96 -13.37 20.50
CA LEU A 138 6.17 -12.28 19.90
C LEU A 138 6.33 -11.00 20.74
N SER A 139 6.58 -9.86 20.10
CA SER A 139 6.83 -8.58 20.78
C SER A 139 5.57 -7.97 21.41
N ASN A 140 4.40 -8.22 20.82
CA ASN A 140 3.10 -7.80 21.34
C ASN A 140 1.99 -8.66 20.75
N ASP A 141 0.91 -8.86 21.52
CA ASP A 141 -0.22 -9.67 21.08
C ASP A 141 -1.09 -8.98 20.02
N VAL A 142 -1.03 -7.65 19.87
CA VAL A 142 -1.69 -6.96 18.77
C VAL A 142 -0.81 -7.02 17.53
N VAL A 143 -1.19 -7.87 16.57
CA VAL A 143 -0.47 -8.11 15.32
C VAL A 143 -1.20 -7.45 14.16
N TYR A 144 -0.69 -6.31 13.72
CA TYR A 144 -1.27 -5.53 12.63
C TYR A 144 -0.90 -6.03 11.24
N GLY A 145 0.32 -6.53 11.06
CA GLY A 145 0.82 -6.98 9.77
C GLY A 145 1.63 -8.27 9.86
N VAL A 146 1.49 -9.10 8.84
CA VAL A 146 2.29 -10.32 8.70
C VAL A 146 2.73 -10.51 7.25
N SER A 147 3.98 -10.94 7.05
CA SER A 147 4.53 -11.27 5.73
C SER A 147 5.43 -12.49 5.85
N VAL A 148 5.32 -13.42 4.92
CA VAL A 148 6.16 -14.64 4.91
C VAL A 148 7.06 -14.60 3.69
N GLU A 149 8.37 -14.71 3.91
CA GLU A 149 9.36 -14.81 2.83
C GLU A 149 10.43 -15.84 3.19
N GLY A 150 10.61 -16.81 2.29
CA GLY A 150 11.49 -17.96 2.57
C GLY A 150 11.05 -18.68 3.83
N GLU A 151 11.95 -18.89 4.77
CA GLU A 151 11.71 -19.53 6.08
C GLU A 151 11.43 -18.48 7.18
N ASN A 152 11.12 -17.23 6.84
CA ASN A 152 10.92 -16.18 7.81
C ASN A 152 9.46 -15.69 7.82
N VAL A 153 8.88 -15.61 9.00
CA VAL A 153 7.62 -14.90 9.25
C VAL A 153 7.95 -13.57 9.89
N TRP A 154 7.69 -12.50 9.17
CA TRP A 154 7.89 -11.13 9.61
C TRP A 154 6.57 -10.57 10.13
N VAL A 155 6.63 -9.97 11.31
CA VAL A 155 5.44 -9.58 12.06
C VAL A 155 5.57 -8.12 12.50
N ALA A 156 4.55 -7.32 12.19
CA ALA A 156 4.41 -5.94 12.63
C ALA A 156 3.39 -5.88 13.76
N THR A 157 3.76 -5.28 14.89
CA THR A 157 2.95 -5.30 16.13
C THR A 157 2.81 -3.91 16.75
N ALA A 158 1.98 -3.79 17.78
CA ALA A 158 1.85 -2.57 18.58
C ALA A 158 3.08 -2.27 19.46
N ALA A 159 4.12 -3.13 19.46
CA ALA A 159 5.38 -2.90 20.18
C ALA A 159 6.58 -3.32 19.33
N GLY A 160 6.74 -2.67 18.18
CA GLY A 160 7.79 -2.94 17.22
C GLY A 160 7.46 -4.08 16.27
N ALA A 161 8.49 -4.71 15.77
CA ALA A 161 8.39 -5.83 14.85
C ALA A 161 9.15 -7.04 15.36
N CYS A 162 8.84 -8.21 14.83
CA CYS A 162 9.61 -9.41 15.09
C CYS A 162 9.69 -10.32 13.86
N ARG A 163 10.63 -11.24 13.91
CA ARG A 163 10.82 -12.30 12.92
C ARG A 163 10.86 -13.65 13.63
N LEU A 164 10.06 -14.57 13.13
CA LEU A 164 10.17 -15.99 13.44
C LEU A 164 10.91 -16.70 12.31
N ASP A 165 12.00 -17.34 12.63
CA ASP A 165 12.71 -18.27 11.75
C ASP A 165 12.04 -19.67 11.87
N LEU A 166 11.42 -20.12 10.81
CA LEU A 166 10.66 -21.38 10.77
C LEU A 166 11.56 -22.62 10.81
N HIS A 167 12.83 -22.49 10.44
CA HIS A 167 13.78 -23.60 10.48
C HIS A 167 14.27 -23.86 11.92
N THR A 168 14.57 -22.78 12.64
CA THR A 168 15.14 -22.87 13.99
C THR A 168 14.11 -22.70 15.11
N GLY A 169 12.95 -22.11 14.80
CA GLY A 169 11.96 -21.70 15.79
C GLY A 169 12.35 -20.47 16.60
N GLN A 170 13.44 -19.80 16.24
CA GLN A 170 13.94 -18.64 16.98
C GLN A 170 13.23 -17.34 16.58
N TRP A 171 13.02 -16.49 17.59
CA TRP A 171 12.47 -15.16 17.43
C TRP A 171 13.57 -14.09 17.52
N SER A 172 13.46 -13.07 16.65
CA SER A 172 14.24 -11.84 16.72
C SER A 172 13.31 -10.67 16.90
N LEU A 173 13.66 -9.73 17.81
CA LEU A 173 12.85 -8.57 18.15
C LEU A 173 13.50 -7.29 17.62
N TYR A 174 12.67 -6.38 17.10
CA TYR A 174 13.06 -5.10 16.50
C TYR A 174 12.21 -3.98 17.08
N ASN A 175 12.84 -3.02 17.73
CA ASN A 175 12.21 -1.89 18.39
C ASN A 175 13.14 -0.65 18.39
N GLU A 176 12.80 0.39 19.13
CA GLU A 176 13.57 1.64 19.23
C GLU A 176 15.01 1.48 19.73
N ARG A 177 15.35 0.34 20.34
CA ARG A 177 16.71 0.09 20.90
C ARG A 177 17.68 -0.43 19.85
N ASN A 178 17.18 -1.04 18.78
CA ASN A 178 18.01 -1.71 17.76
C ASN A 178 17.62 -1.40 16.32
N THR A 179 16.71 -0.46 16.12
CA THR A 179 16.27 0.03 14.81
C THR A 179 16.13 1.56 14.83
N PRO A 180 15.99 2.23 13.69
CA PRO A 180 15.70 3.67 13.63
C PRO A 180 14.22 4.03 13.89
N MET A 181 13.46 3.22 14.61
CA MET A 181 12.10 3.55 15.05
C MET A 181 12.13 4.67 16.09
N PHE A 182 11.26 5.66 15.93
CA PHE A 182 10.95 6.62 16.98
C PHE A 182 9.69 6.22 17.75
N GLU A 183 8.69 5.72 17.02
CA GLU A 183 7.49 5.13 17.56
C GLU A 183 7.50 3.62 17.29
N ILE A 184 6.91 2.86 18.20
CA ILE A 184 6.97 1.41 18.15
C ILE A 184 5.77 0.74 17.48
N TRP A 185 4.78 1.51 17.03
CA TRP A 185 3.59 0.95 16.38
C TRP A 185 3.87 0.64 14.91
N ALA A 186 4.17 -0.63 14.63
CA ALA A 186 4.34 -1.11 13.26
C ALA A 186 2.99 -1.65 12.73
N TYR A 187 2.46 -1.01 11.69
CA TYR A 187 1.15 -1.33 11.11
C TYR A 187 1.19 -2.32 9.96
N GLY A 188 2.29 -2.36 9.23
CA GLY A 188 2.40 -3.20 8.05
C GLY A 188 3.80 -3.70 7.81
N VAL A 189 3.91 -4.79 7.07
CA VAL A 189 5.19 -5.36 6.66
C VAL A 189 5.10 -5.97 5.26
N SER A 190 6.14 -5.75 4.46
CA SER A 190 6.31 -6.37 3.14
C SER A 190 7.73 -6.91 3.02
N ALA A 191 7.87 -8.22 2.98
CA ALA A 191 9.15 -8.91 2.93
C ALA A 191 9.46 -9.40 1.51
N THR A 192 10.74 -9.34 1.15
CA THR A 192 11.33 -9.94 -0.05
C THR A 192 12.55 -10.75 0.34
N PRO A 193 13.16 -11.53 -0.57
CA PRO A 193 14.38 -12.29 -0.24
C PRO A 193 15.56 -11.44 0.25
N THR A 194 15.61 -10.16 -0.08
CA THR A 194 16.74 -9.29 0.22
C THR A 194 16.40 -8.18 1.21
N LYS A 195 15.17 -7.69 1.21
CA LYS A 195 14.75 -6.54 1.99
C LYS A 195 13.40 -6.76 2.66
N VAL A 196 13.21 -6.12 3.80
CA VAL A 196 11.92 -6.08 4.49
C VAL A 196 11.56 -4.63 4.78
N TYR A 197 10.34 -4.25 4.45
CA TYR A 197 9.81 -2.91 4.66
C TYR A 197 8.74 -2.94 5.73
N PHE A 198 8.81 -2.02 6.67
CA PHE A 198 7.81 -1.84 7.72
C PHE A 198 7.17 -0.46 7.63
N ALA A 199 5.84 -0.44 7.72
CA ALA A 199 5.06 0.77 7.92
C ALA A 199 5.01 1.09 9.41
N VAL A 200 5.55 2.21 9.85
CA VAL A 200 5.62 2.56 11.28
C VAL A 200 4.99 3.92 11.50
N TRP A 201 4.12 4.00 12.51
CA TRP A 201 3.52 5.26 12.93
C TRP A 201 4.61 6.25 13.37
N GLY A 202 4.59 7.47 12.85
CA GLY A 202 5.53 8.53 13.23
C GLY A 202 7.00 8.27 12.94
N SER A 203 7.32 7.14 12.29
CA SER A 203 8.70 6.78 11.91
C SER A 203 8.85 6.56 10.41
N GLY A 204 7.77 6.73 9.64
CA GLY A 204 7.79 6.54 8.20
C GLY A 204 7.86 5.08 7.78
N VAL A 205 8.65 4.80 6.75
CA VAL A 205 8.96 3.44 6.30
C VAL A 205 10.37 3.05 6.72
N LEU A 206 10.50 1.91 7.38
CA LEU A 206 11.80 1.32 7.70
C LEU A 206 12.12 0.21 6.71
N GLU A 207 13.33 0.23 6.19
CA GLU A 207 13.89 -0.81 5.34
C GLU A 207 14.96 -1.60 6.10
N TYR A 208 14.83 -2.92 6.14
CA TYR A 208 15.83 -3.83 6.68
C TYR A 208 16.48 -4.61 5.54
N ASP A 209 17.79 -4.48 5.38
CA ASP A 209 18.57 -5.30 4.45
C ASP A 209 18.94 -6.63 5.11
N GLN A 210 18.35 -7.73 4.62
CA GLN A 210 18.51 -9.06 5.20
C GLN A 210 19.93 -9.62 5.08
N LYS A 211 20.74 -9.13 4.11
CA LYS A 211 22.11 -9.60 3.88
C LYS A 211 23.10 -8.92 4.82
N THR A 212 22.94 -7.62 5.03
CA THR A 212 23.90 -6.81 5.80
C THR A 212 23.46 -6.58 7.25
N GLY A 213 22.18 -6.78 7.54
CA GLY A 213 21.58 -6.45 8.83
C GLY A 213 21.39 -4.95 9.07
N ARG A 214 21.56 -4.13 8.05
CA ARG A 214 21.43 -2.68 8.14
C ARG A 214 19.97 -2.26 8.04
N TRP A 215 19.69 -1.13 8.73
CA TRP A 215 18.42 -0.43 8.65
C TRP A 215 18.61 0.90 7.94
N ASP A 216 17.65 1.24 7.08
CA ASP A 216 17.47 2.57 6.52
C ASP A 216 16.04 3.04 6.84
N ARG A 217 15.81 4.37 6.84
CA ARG A 217 14.52 4.99 7.13
C ARG A 217 14.17 5.97 6.02
N TYR A 218 12.92 5.92 5.59
CA TYR A 218 12.31 6.87 4.68
C TYR A 218 11.27 7.68 5.45
N ASP A 219 11.45 8.98 5.48
CA ASP A 219 10.61 9.93 6.20
C ASP A 219 10.07 11.03 5.28
N ASP A 220 9.16 11.82 5.82
CA ASP A 220 8.65 13.02 5.19
C ASP A 220 9.65 14.17 5.43
N PRO A 221 10.22 14.76 4.38
CA PRO A 221 11.13 15.90 4.53
C PRO A 221 10.44 17.17 5.04
N ASP A 222 9.09 17.26 4.96
CA ASP A 222 8.29 18.38 5.49
C ASP A 222 7.88 18.17 6.96
N GLY A 223 8.17 16.98 7.54
CA GLY A 223 7.80 16.61 8.90
C GLY A 223 6.36 16.11 9.04
N GLU A 224 5.82 16.08 10.27
CA GLU A 224 4.49 15.51 10.58
C GLU A 224 3.30 16.39 10.18
N ASN A 225 3.53 17.55 9.55
CA ASN A 225 2.47 18.45 9.17
C ASN A 225 1.86 18.07 7.81
N GLU A 226 0.54 18.28 7.66
CA GLU A 226 -0.16 18.14 6.37
C GLU A 226 0.21 19.28 5.39
N VAL A 227 1.48 19.66 5.38
CA VAL A 227 2.05 20.69 4.50
C VAL A 227 2.93 19.98 3.48
N VAL A 228 2.73 20.26 2.20
CA VAL A 228 3.49 19.65 1.12
C VAL A 228 4.25 20.73 0.39
N VAL A 229 5.47 21.00 0.82
CA VAL A 229 6.41 21.95 0.19
C VAL A 229 7.41 21.17 -0.65
N MET A 230 7.94 20.08 -0.14
CA MET A 230 8.94 19.23 -0.78
C MET A 230 8.32 17.96 -1.41
N LYS A 231 7.21 18.13 -2.14
CA LYS A 231 6.58 17.02 -2.84
C LYS A 231 7.59 16.25 -3.71
N ASP A 232 7.50 14.94 -3.68
CA ASP A 232 8.34 14.03 -4.46
C ASP A 232 9.85 14.03 -4.07
N GLN A 233 10.21 14.58 -2.90
CA GLN A 233 11.57 14.50 -2.36
C GLN A 233 11.75 13.44 -1.27
N GLY A 234 10.67 12.88 -0.78
CA GLY A 234 10.63 11.85 0.26
C GLY A 234 9.26 11.21 0.36
N LEU A 235 9.00 10.53 1.45
CA LEU A 235 7.69 10.03 1.82
C LEU A 235 6.71 11.20 1.99
N ILE A 236 5.43 11.02 1.65
CA ILE A 236 4.44 12.11 1.71
C ILE A 236 3.98 12.44 3.13
N HIS A 237 4.12 11.50 4.07
CA HIS A 237 3.75 11.70 5.48
C HIS A 237 4.32 10.57 6.35
N GLU A 238 4.68 10.88 7.61
CA GLU A 238 5.35 9.93 8.51
C GLU A 238 4.41 8.89 9.14
N ILE A 239 3.10 9.15 9.16
CA ILE A 239 2.13 8.17 9.66
C ILE A 239 1.78 7.19 8.55
N VAL A 240 2.55 6.11 8.46
CA VAL A 240 2.39 5.10 7.43
C VAL A 240 1.47 3.99 7.91
N SER A 241 0.39 3.75 7.16
CA SER A 241 -0.62 2.73 7.47
C SER A 241 -0.31 1.38 6.82
N SER A 242 0.34 1.37 5.66
CA SER A 242 0.62 0.14 4.91
C SER A 242 1.79 0.31 3.94
N VAL A 243 2.48 -0.78 3.70
CA VAL A 243 3.53 -0.90 2.66
C VAL A 243 3.31 -2.12 1.79
N SER A 244 3.67 -2.00 0.51
CA SER A 244 3.71 -3.11 -0.45
C SER A 244 4.91 -2.94 -1.36
N TYR A 245 5.80 -3.93 -1.37
CA TYR A 245 6.97 -3.92 -2.26
C TYR A 245 6.80 -4.99 -3.34
N VAL A 246 6.88 -4.58 -4.60
CA VAL A 246 6.73 -5.45 -5.77
C VAL A 246 7.52 -4.88 -6.95
N ASP A 247 8.19 -5.72 -7.72
CA ASP A 247 8.97 -5.34 -8.91
C ASP A 247 9.94 -4.18 -8.67
N ASN A 248 10.64 -4.18 -7.53
CA ASN A 248 11.56 -3.14 -7.07
C ASN A 248 10.91 -1.76 -6.82
N ILE A 249 9.60 -1.73 -6.65
CA ILE A 249 8.84 -0.53 -6.31
C ILE A 249 8.28 -0.66 -4.89
N LEU A 250 8.55 0.32 -4.06
CA LEU A 250 7.91 0.50 -2.77
C LEU A 250 6.67 1.38 -2.94
N TRP A 251 5.52 0.84 -2.54
CA TRP A 251 4.28 1.57 -2.38
C TRP A 251 4.03 1.75 -0.88
N ALA A 252 3.72 2.96 -0.46
CA ALA A 252 3.38 3.29 0.92
C ALA A 252 2.08 4.08 0.99
N SER A 253 1.16 3.63 1.83
CA SER A 253 -0.04 4.39 2.19
C SER A 253 0.17 5.11 3.49
N THR A 254 -0.34 6.33 3.57
CA THR A 254 -0.24 7.16 4.77
C THR A 254 -1.62 7.75 5.13
N TYR A 255 -1.69 8.40 6.26
CA TYR A 255 -2.89 9.14 6.66
C TYR A 255 -3.08 10.41 5.83
N PHE A 256 -2.07 10.83 5.07
CA PHE A 256 -2.12 12.03 4.23
C PHE A 256 -1.56 11.80 2.82
N GLY A 257 -2.10 10.85 2.09
CA GLY A 257 -1.72 10.53 0.72
C GLY A 257 -1.00 9.19 0.59
N ASN A 258 -0.38 9.00 -0.56
CA ASN A 258 0.34 7.77 -0.89
C ASN A 258 1.65 8.09 -1.57
N SER A 259 2.64 7.24 -1.37
CA SER A 259 3.97 7.36 -1.97
C SER A 259 4.32 6.13 -2.79
N ARG A 260 5.01 6.36 -3.91
CA ARG A 260 5.66 5.35 -4.73
C ARG A 260 7.15 5.70 -4.84
N TYR A 261 8.01 4.73 -4.55
CA TYR A 261 9.46 4.89 -4.66
C TYR A 261 10.05 3.80 -5.54
N ASP A 262 10.85 4.19 -6.55
CA ASP A 262 11.45 3.27 -7.53
C ASP A 262 12.93 2.96 -7.24
N GLY A 263 13.41 3.28 -6.04
CA GLY A 263 14.79 3.15 -5.65
C GLY A 263 15.63 4.40 -5.93
N ARG A 264 15.07 5.38 -6.65
CA ARG A 264 15.75 6.63 -6.98
C ARG A 264 14.85 7.86 -6.82
N TYR A 265 13.60 7.77 -7.27
CA TYR A 265 12.66 8.88 -7.27
C TYR A 265 11.40 8.54 -6.50
N TRP A 266 10.94 9.50 -5.72
CA TRP A 266 9.63 9.49 -5.09
C TRP A 266 8.58 10.05 -6.05
N HIS A 267 7.39 9.52 -5.98
CA HIS A 267 6.20 10.03 -6.62
C HIS A 267 5.03 9.94 -5.66
N ASN A 268 4.51 11.10 -5.27
CA ASN A 268 3.50 11.22 -4.24
C ASN A 268 2.13 11.57 -4.83
N PHE A 269 1.10 10.91 -4.32
CA PHE A 269 -0.28 11.03 -4.76
C PHE A 269 -1.14 11.64 -3.66
N LEU A 270 -1.76 12.77 -3.95
CA LEU A 270 -2.75 13.43 -3.08
C LEU A 270 -4.07 13.53 -3.82
N LYS A 271 -5.18 13.58 -3.08
CA LYS A 271 -6.51 13.80 -3.64
C LYS A 271 -6.58 15.01 -4.57
N LYS A 272 -5.87 16.10 -4.24
CA LYS A 272 -5.91 17.37 -5.00
C LYS A 272 -5.29 17.28 -6.40
N ASP A 273 -4.38 16.33 -6.64
CA ASP A 273 -3.58 16.24 -7.88
C ASP A 273 -3.49 14.84 -8.45
N SER A 274 -4.28 13.90 -7.94
CA SER A 274 -4.41 12.54 -8.43
C SER A 274 -5.88 12.13 -8.53
N GLY A 275 -6.13 10.86 -8.88
CA GLY A 275 -7.49 10.31 -8.88
C GLY A 275 -7.93 9.73 -7.55
N LEU A 276 -7.17 9.89 -6.48
CA LEU A 276 -7.53 9.42 -5.15
C LEU A 276 -8.84 10.06 -4.66
N PRO A 277 -9.77 9.27 -4.08
CA PRO A 277 -11.01 9.83 -3.52
C PRO A 277 -10.78 10.53 -2.17
N SER A 278 -9.71 10.18 -1.47
CA SER A 278 -9.31 10.72 -0.16
C SER A 278 -7.80 10.67 0.00
N ASN A 279 -7.26 11.55 0.85
CA ASN A 279 -5.87 11.44 1.31
C ASN A 279 -5.70 10.35 2.37
N PHE A 280 -6.75 10.03 3.12
CA PHE A 280 -6.70 8.99 4.14
C PHE A 280 -6.77 7.62 3.49
N THR A 281 -5.65 6.91 3.50
CA THR A 281 -5.52 5.58 2.90
C THR A 281 -5.13 4.55 3.96
N ASN A 282 -5.97 3.52 4.10
CA ASN A 282 -5.75 2.46 5.06
C ASN A 282 -4.71 1.43 4.58
N GLN A 283 -4.77 1.09 3.29
CA GLN A 283 -3.94 0.03 2.75
C GLN A 283 -3.60 0.25 1.28
N VAL A 284 -2.39 -0.12 0.89
CA VAL A 284 -1.96 -0.23 -0.51
C VAL A 284 -1.59 -1.67 -0.85
N LYS A 285 -1.95 -2.09 -2.05
CA LYS A 285 -1.48 -3.33 -2.66
C LYS A 285 -0.94 -3.06 -4.04
N GLY A 286 0.38 -3.08 -4.19
CA GLY A 286 1.04 -3.09 -5.49
C GLY A 286 0.66 -4.37 -6.25
N VAL A 287 0.22 -4.20 -7.50
CA VAL A 287 -0.03 -5.30 -8.43
C VAL A 287 1.27 -5.66 -9.14
N ASP A 288 2.00 -4.62 -9.51
CA ASP A 288 3.33 -4.67 -10.12
C ASP A 288 4.05 -3.32 -9.90
N GLY A 289 5.17 -3.10 -10.59
CA GLY A 289 5.93 -1.85 -10.50
C GLY A 289 5.22 -0.59 -11.02
N LYS A 290 4.04 -0.72 -11.62
CA LYS A 290 3.27 0.40 -12.19
C LYS A 290 1.88 0.53 -11.59
N ARG A 291 1.23 -0.57 -11.25
CA ARG A 291 -0.19 -0.65 -10.89
C ARG A 291 -0.36 -0.93 -9.41
N ALA A 292 -1.35 -0.30 -8.80
CA ALA A 292 -1.67 -0.52 -7.40
C ALA A 292 -3.16 -0.29 -7.09
N TRP A 293 -3.63 -0.94 -6.02
CA TRP A 293 -4.90 -0.69 -5.38
C TRP A 293 -4.69 0.08 -4.08
N PHE A 294 -5.60 1.01 -3.80
CA PHE A 294 -5.60 1.82 -2.58
C PHE A 294 -6.96 1.75 -1.90
N SER A 295 -6.98 1.27 -0.67
CA SER A 295 -8.17 1.24 0.17
C SER A 295 -8.26 2.53 0.97
N THR A 296 -9.25 3.37 0.69
CA THR A 296 -9.44 4.66 1.36
C THR A 296 -10.76 4.68 2.16
N ASP A 297 -10.95 5.68 3.00
CA ASP A 297 -12.22 5.93 3.71
C ASP A 297 -13.37 6.36 2.78
N LYS A 298 -13.09 6.62 1.48
CA LYS A 298 -14.08 7.08 0.47
C LYS A 298 -14.22 6.14 -0.72
N GLY A 299 -13.68 4.92 -0.62
CA GLY A 299 -13.78 3.90 -1.65
C GLY A 299 -12.45 3.28 -2.02
N LEU A 300 -12.50 2.38 -2.99
CA LEU A 300 -11.35 1.64 -3.50
C LEU A 300 -10.84 2.31 -4.78
N ALA A 301 -9.59 2.75 -4.79
CA ALA A 301 -8.96 3.35 -5.96
C ALA A 301 -7.99 2.36 -6.63
N TYR A 302 -8.01 2.34 -7.95
CA TYR A 302 -7.06 1.60 -8.78
C TYR A 302 -6.26 2.57 -9.65
N TYR A 303 -4.95 2.42 -9.63
CA TYR A 303 -4.01 3.14 -10.48
C TYR A 303 -3.40 2.18 -11.49
N ASP A 304 -3.46 2.50 -12.79
CA ASP A 304 -2.93 1.65 -13.88
C ASP A 304 -1.51 2.02 -14.32
N GLY A 305 -0.90 3.00 -13.66
CA GLY A 305 0.38 3.60 -14.02
C GLY A 305 0.24 4.99 -14.67
N VAL A 306 -0.97 5.36 -15.09
CA VAL A 306 -1.29 6.64 -15.73
C VAL A 306 -2.63 7.17 -15.23
N ASN A 307 -3.65 6.34 -15.24
CA ASN A 307 -5.04 6.70 -14.96
C ASN A 307 -5.52 6.13 -13.63
N TRP A 308 -6.58 6.71 -13.11
CA TRP A 308 -7.25 6.27 -11.90
C TRP A 308 -8.68 5.84 -12.18
N ALA A 309 -9.11 4.76 -11.50
CA ALA A 309 -10.50 4.39 -11.37
C ALA A 309 -10.88 4.29 -9.90
N VAL A 310 -12.00 4.89 -9.51
CA VAL A 310 -12.47 4.88 -8.13
C VAL A 310 -13.78 4.11 -8.07
N TYR A 311 -13.78 3.06 -7.30
CA TYR A 311 -14.94 2.20 -7.03
C TYR A 311 -15.55 2.60 -5.69
N THR A 312 -16.81 3.05 -5.75
CA THR A 312 -17.55 3.51 -4.56
C THR A 312 -18.72 2.59 -4.32
N PRO A 313 -18.73 1.81 -3.22
CA PRO A 313 -19.88 1.01 -2.84
C PRO A 313 -21.01 1.88 -2.30
N SER A 314 -22.24 1.48 -2.55
CA SER A 314 -23.45 2.09 -2.01
C SER A 314 -24.53 1.04 -1.78
N LEU A 315 -25.59 1.40 -1.06
CA LEU A 315 -26.82 0.61 -0.93
C LEU A 315 -27.96 1.39 -1.54
N LYS A 316 -28.70 0.74 -2.43
CA LYS A 316 -29.95 1.26 -2.96
C LYS A 316 -31.06 0.24 -2.73
N ASP A 317 -32.10 0.66 -2.04
CA ASP A 317 -33.22 -0.21 -1.66
C ASP A 317 -32.75 -1.51 -0.96
N GLY A 318 -31.71 -1.40 -0.13
CA GLY A 318 -31.08 -2.53 0.58
C GLY A 318 -30.23 -3.45 -0.29
N LYS A 319 -30.05 -3.16 -1.57
CA LYS A 319 -29.21 -3.93 -2.49
C LYS A 319 -27.85 -3.26 -2.66
N PRO A 320 -26.76 -4.04 -2.69
CA PRO A 320 -25.43 -3.50 -2.94
C PRO A 320 -25.34 -2.98 -4.38
N GLU A 321 -24.86 -1.75 -4.50
CA GLU A 321 -24.50 -1.14 -5.78
C GLU A 321 -23.03 -0.73 -5.74
N MET A 322 -22.40 -0.67 -6.90
CA MET A 322 -21.07 -0.16 -7.10
C MET A 322 -21.08 0.83 -8.26
N THR A 323 -20.42 1.95 -8.07
CA THR A 323 -20.12 2.87 -9.17
C THR A 323 -18.63 2.96 -9.40
N VAL A 324 -18.21 3.16 -10.64
CA VAL A 324 -16.83 3.49 -10.98
C VAL A 324 -16.78 4.89 -11.57
N ARG A 325 -15.87 5.71 -11.06
CA ARG A 325 -15.48 7.00 -11.62
C ARG A 325 -14.14 6.82 -12.34
N ASP A 326 -14.12 7.07 -13.64
CA ASP A 326 -12.91 6.99 -14.46
C ASP A 326 -12.04 8.26 -14.38
N ALA A 327 -10.92 8.24 -15.10
CA ALA A 327 -9.97 9.34 -15.16
C ALA A 327 -10.55 10.65 -15.75
N GLN A 328 -11.64 10.57 -16.51
CA GLN A 328 -12.37 11.70 -17.09
C GLN A 328 -13.47 12.21 -16.15
N GLY A 329 -13.60 11.61 -14.96
CA GLY A 329 -14.64 11.94 -13.98
C GLY A 329 -16.02 11.36 -14.30
N LYS A 330 -16.16 10.54 -15.35
CA LYS A 330 -17.42 9.89 -15.70
C LYS A 330 -17.76 8.79 -14.69
N VAL A 331 -18.92 8.86 -14.11
CA VAL A 331 -19.44 7.86 -13.19
C VAL A 331 -20.35 6.89 -13.92
N THR A 332 -20.06 5.60 -13.81
CA THR A 332 -20.86 4.53 -14.42
C THR A 332 -21.18 3.45 -13.39
N PRO A 333 -22.40 2.86 -13.43
CA PRO A 333 -22.71 1.70 -12.61
C PRO A 333 -21.84 0.50 -13.01
N VAL A 334 -21.45 -0.28 -12.00
CA VAL A 334 -20.74 -1.55 -12.17
C VAL A 334 -21.65 -2.67 -11.67
N ALA A 335 -21.74 -3.74 -12.45
CA ALA A 335 -22.53 -4.89 -12.05
C ALA A 335 -21.95 -5.53 -10.77
N VAL A 336 -22.81 -5.70 -9.77
CA VAL A 336 -22.50 -6.45 -8.55
C VAL A 336 -23.42 -7.65 -8.52
N SER A 337 -22.86 -8.85 -8.54
CA SER A 337 -23.62 -10.08 -8.31
C SER A 337 -23.66 -10.38 -6.81
N SER A 338 -24.81 -10.86 -6.34
CA SER A 338 -24.86 -11.46 -5.00
C SER A 338 -24.27 -12.86 -5.09
N ALA A 339 -23.40 -13.21 -4.17
CA ALA A 339 -22.95 -14.58 -4.05
C ALA A 339 -24.16 -15.50 -3.78
N PRO A 340 -24.19 -16.73 -4.28
CA PRO A 340 -25.18 -17.71 -3.88
C PRO A 340 -25.18 -17.89 -2.36
N ALA A 341 -26.37 -18.06 -1.80
CA ALA A 341 -26.56 -18.26 -0.38
C ALA A 341 -26.03 -19.63 0.05
#